data_f1201067a7babf633889111b40c18021
#
_entry.id   f1201067a7babf633889111b40c18021
#
_cell.length_a   1.000
_cell.length_b   1.000
_cell.length_c   1.000
_cell.angle_alpha   90.00
_cell.angle_beta   90.00
_cell.angle_gamma   90.00
#
_symmetry.space_group_name_H-M   'P 1'
#
loop_
_entity.id
_entity.type
_entity.pdbx_description
1 polymer ?
#
loop_
_entity_poly.entity_id
_entity_poly.type
_entity_poly.pdbx_seq_one_letter_code
_entity_poly.pdbx_strand_id
1 'polypeptide(L)'
;MNMIYRETLKNGLRIVGETMENYRSVSVGVWIGAGSVFERTPAEAGVSHFIEHMLFKGTYRRSAADIAEEIDSVGGNLNAFTSKECTCFYVKVLEENLPAALDILADLVCNSKFDPGDIEREKGVVIEEIAMNEDSPEDLAHEELCKAYYRGDRLAMPVLGNAESVGAFTRDTLTGCMNQFYKPDNMVISAAGCFDPARFRELVENAFTITGKAEKHDFNYGSPAGERSFNLFEKDVEQTHICLGFPGFAAESDGQYPLYMLNNAVGGSMSSRLFQSIREKRGMAYSVYSAPSFYRNSGYFTLYAGTGEKQTAEVLKLMLDEYSEICKKGITSDELVRSKNQMKTGYLLGRENTSAHSSAIGRTELMGTDYLSEEEIIRRIDAVTLDDIRAILPTVCDFSKMTAVFVGRTAEYAQELENIIRGRC
;
A
#
# COMPACT_ATOMS: atom_id res chain seq x y z
N MET A 1 3.13 -3.48 -29.60
CA MET A 1 3.14 -2.50 -28.47
C MET A 1 1.72 -2.27 -28.05
N ASN A 2 1.40 -2.59 -26.80
CA ASN A 2 0.10 -2.22 -26.25
C ASN A 2 0.04 -0.68 -26.20
N MET A 3 -1.01 -0.09 -26.78
CA MET A 3 -1.14 1.35 -26.84
C MET A 3 -1.89 1.84 -25.59
N ILE A 4 -1.25 2.70 -24.82
CA ILE A 4 -1.91 3.35 -23.68
C ILE A 4 -2.75 4.51 -24.23
N TYR A 5 -4.03 4.41 -23.96
CA TYR A 5 -5.02 5.44 -24.22
C TYR A 5 -5.16 6.33 -22.99
N ARG A 6 -5.12 7.66 -23.18
CA ARG A 6 -5.32 8.65 -22.11
C ARG A 6 -6.27 9.73 -22.59
N GLU A 7 -7.27 10.06 -21.80
CA GLU A 7 -8.20 11.13 -22.09
C GLU A 7 -8.71 11.80 -20.79
N THR A 8 -9.03 13.07 -20.88
CA THR A 8 -9.74 13.78 -19.81
C THR A 8 -11.10 14.22 -20.35
N LEU A 9 -12.17 13.76 -19.69
CA LEU A 9 -13.54 14.13 -20.04
C LEU A 9 -13.82 15.60 -19.71
N LYS A 10 -14.92 16.15 -20.27
CA LYS A 10 -15.30 17.57 -20.08
C LYS A 10 -15.54 17.96 -18.63
N ASN A 11 -15.95 17.00 -17.78
CA ASN A 11 -16.14 17.21 -16.33
C ASN A 11 -14.84 17.15 -15.53
N GLY A 12 -13.70 16.79 -16.15
CA GLY A 12 -12.40 16.66 -15.51
C GLY A 12 -12.02 15.23 -15.13
N LEU A 13 -12.91 14.24 -15.32
CA LEU A 13 -12.62 12.84 -15.06
C LEU A 13 -11.57 12.30 -16.04
N ARG A 14 -10.52 11.69 -15.52
CA ARG A 14 -9.44 11.11 -16.33
C ARG A 14 -9.73 9.65 -16.61
N ILE A 15 -9.46 9.24 -17.84
CA ILE A 15 -9.56 7.85 -18.31
C ILE A 15 -8.19 7.42 -18.79
N VAL A 16 -7.76 6.25 -18.38
CA VAL A 16 -6.54 5.61 -18.89
C VAL A 16 -6.82 4.14 -19.22
N GLY A 17 -6.34 3.68 -20.36
CA GLY A 17 -6.59 2.31 -20.80
C GLY A 17 -5.43 1.68 -21.53
N GLU A 18 -5.27 0.36 -21.38
CA GLU A 18 -4.32 -0.47 -22.10
C GLU A 18 -5.06 -1.65 -22.77
N THR A 19 -5.18 -1.62 -24.10
CA THR A 19 -5.83 -2.71 -24.84
C THR A 19 -4.91 -3.90 -24.99
N MET A 20 -5.42 -5.08 -24.68
CA MET A 20 -4.69 -6.35 -24.69
C MET A 20 -5.49 -7.40 -25.49
N GLU A 21 -5.27 -7.45 -26.80
CA GLU A 21 -6.08 -8.25 -27.75
C GLU A 21 -6.09 -9.76 -27.47
N ASN A 22 -5.04 -10.29 -26.83
CA ASN A 22 -4.92 -11.73 -26.54
C ASN A 22 -5.67 -12.16 -25.27
N TYR A 23 -6.30 -11.22 -24.56
CA TYR A 23 -7.06 -11.49 -23.36
C TYR A 23 -8.57 -11.51 -23.68
N ARG A 24 -9.34 -12.24 -22.87
CA ARG A 24 -10.82 -12.23 -22.94
C ARG A 24 -11.43 -11.42 -21.80
N SER A 25 -10.65 -11.11 -20.80
CA SER A 25 -11.09 -10.34 -19.65
C SER A 25 -10.67 -8.89 -19.76
N VAL A 26 -11.41 -8.04 -19.07
CA VAL A 26 -11.06 -6.65 -18.80
C VAL A 26 -11.11 -6.40 -17.30
N SER A 27 -10.11 -5.70 -16.79
CA SER A 27 -10.07 -5.20 -15.42
C SER A 27 -10.25 -3.69 -15.45
N VAL A 28 -11.17 -3.18 -14.65
CA VAL A 28 -11.46 -1.74 -14.52
C VAL A 28 -11.23 -1.32 -13.08
N GLY A 29 -10.60 -0.16 -12.87
CA GLY A 29 -10.40 0.45 -11.57
C GLY A 29 -10.95 1.88 -11.54
N VAL A 30 -11.65 2.22 -10.46
CA VAL A 30 -12.05 3.59 -10.11
C VAL A 30 -11.13 4.05 -8.99
N TRP A 31 -10.21 4.91 -9.30
CA TRP A 31 -9.18 5.43 -8.40
C TRP A 31 -9.57 6.81 -7.89
N ILE A 32 -9.51 7.00 -6.59
CA ILE A 32 -9.83 8.25 -5.92
C ILE A 32 -8.60 8.70 -5.14
N GLY A 33 -8.19 9.95 -5.29
CA GLY A 33 -7.14 10.58 -4.50
C GLY A 33 -7.67 10.91 -3.08
N ALA A 34 -8.07 9.87 -2.36
CA ALA A 34 -8.53 9.94 -0.98
C ALA A 34 -7.98 8.72 -0.23
N GLY A 35 -7.36 8.93 0.91
CA GLY A 35 -6.77 7.92 1.77
C GLY A 35 -6.42 8.55 3.11
N SER A 36 -5.88 7.77 4.05
CA SER A 36 -5.73 8.24 5.44
C SER A 36 -4.86 9.49 5.60
N VAL A 37 -3.92 9.79 4.69
CA VAL A 37 -3.11 11.03 4.76
C VAL A 37 -3.90 12.30 4.48
N PHE A 38 -5.11 12.20 3.92
CA PHE A 38 -5.97 13.35 3.65
C PHE A 38 -7.04 13.55 4.73
N GLU A 39 -7.13 12.66 5.69
CA GLU A 39 -7.92 12.80 6.91
C GLU A 39 -7.26 13.86 7.82
N ARG A 40 -8.03 14.89 8.23
CA ARG A 40 -7.45 16.12 8.78
C ARG A 40 -7.33 16.12 10.30
N THR A 41 -8.18 15.33 10.92
CA THR A 41 -8.30 15.30 12.38
C THR A 41 -8.35 13.87 12.88
N PRO A 42 -7.95 13.62 14.14
CA PRO A 42 -8.11 12.29 14.73
C PRO A 42 -9.55 11.76 14.71
N ALA A 43 -10.54 12.65 14.68
CA ALA A 43 -11.96 12.27 14.59
C ALA A 43 -12.34 11.76 13.17
N GLU A 44 -11.55 12.07 12.15
CA GLU A 44 -11.74 11.58 10.78
C GLU A 44 -10.95 10.29 10.50
N ALA A 45 -10.11 9.84 11.45
CA ALA A 45 -9.26 8.67 11.26
C ALA A 45 -10.07 7.45 10.85
N GLY A 46 -9.76 6.87 9.67
CA GLY A 46 -10.45 5.72 9.09
C GLY A 46 -11.69 6.06 8.24
N VAL A 47 -12.03 7.35 8.03
CA VAL A 47 -13.22 7.70 7.26
C VAL A 47 -13.14 7.23 5.80
N SER A 48 -11.96 7.25 5.19
CA SER A 48 -11.75 6.77 3.81
C SER A 48 -12.02 5.27 3.70
N HIS A 49 -11.53 4.49 4.65
CA HIS A 49 -11.77 3.05 4.73
C HIS A 49 -13.25 2.75 5.05
N PHE A 50 -13.85 3.47 5.97
CA PHE A 50 -15.25 3.29 6.28
C PHE A 50 -16.17 3.62 5.10
N ILE A 51 -15.85 4.62 4.27
CA ILE A 51 -16.54 4.89 3.01
C ILE A 51 -16.40 3.71 2.05
N GLU A 52 -15.22 3.12 1.94
CA GLU A 52 -15.02 1.90 1.13
C GLU A 52 -16.05 0.83 1.49
N HIS A 53 -16.18 0.47 2.77
CA HIS A 53 -17.18 -0.48 3.26
C HIS A 53 -18.61 -0.06 2.90
N MET A 54 -18.93 1.20 3.14
CA MET A 54 -20.28 1.71 2.96
C MET A 54 -20.75 1.76 1.50
N LEU A 55 -19.84 1.88 0.52
CA LEU A 55 -20.21 1.87 -0.88
C LEU A 55 -20.81 0.52 -1.30
N PHE A 56 -20.45 -0.58 -0.64
CA PHE A 56 -21.03 -1.91 -0.88
C PHE A 56 -22.36 -2.16 -0.15
N LYS A 57 -22.81 -1.25 0.73
CA LYS A 57 -24.04 -1.45 1.51
C LYS A 57 -25.33 -0.99 0.80
N GLY A 58 -25.19 -0.51 -0.44
CA GLY A 58 -26.29 -0.21 -1.34
C GLY A 58 -26.34 1.24 -1.81
N THR A 59 -27.00 1.36 -2.94
CA THR A 59 -27.22 2.60 -3.67
C THR A 59 -28.71 2.96 -3.67
N TYR A 60 -29.08 4.06 -4.32
CA TYR A 60 -30.51 4.34 -4.58
C TYR A 60 -31.15 3.39 -5.60
N ARG A 61 -30.35 2.61 -6.34
CA ARG A 61 -30.81 1.67 -7.38
C ARG A 61 -30.71 0.22 -6.94
N ARG A 62 -29.74 -0.10 -6.07
CA ARG A 62 -29.39 -1.48 -5.70
C ARG A 62 -29.25 -1.62 -4.20
N SER A 63 -29.76 -2.72 -3.66
CA SER A 63 -29.36 -3.17 -2.31
C SER A 63 -27.96 -3.81 -2.33
N ALA A 64 -27.37 -4.08 -1.17
CA ALA A 64 -26.13 -4.84 -1.07
C ALA A 64 -26.23 -6.24 -1.68
N ALA A 65 -27.41 -6.90 -1.53
CA ALA A 65 -27.65 -8.20 -2.14
C ALA A 65 -27.73 -8.12 -3.66
N ASP A 66 -28.39 -7.09 -4.22
CA ASP A 66 -28.47 -6.89 -5.67
C ASP A 66 -27.08 -6.67 -6.28
N ILE A 67 -26.20 -5.89 -5.60
CA ILE A 67 -24.80 -5.67 -6.04
C ILE A 67 -24.06 -7.00 -6.14
N ALA A 68 -24.15 -7.83 -5.11
CA ALA A 68 -23.50 -9.14 -5.07
C ALA A 68 -24.07 -10.07 -6.17
N GLU A 69 -25.41 -10.17 -6.28
CA GLU A 69 -26.06 -11.03 -7.25
C GLU A 69 -25.77 -10.61 -8.71
N GLU A 70 -25.79 -9.32 -9.01
CA GLU A 70 -25.48 -8.83 -10.35
C GLU A 70 -24.02 -9.13 -10.75
N ILE A 71 -23.06 -8.95 -9.84
CA ILE A 71 -21.65 -9.30 -10.12
C ILE A 71 -21.45 -10.80 -10.25
N ASP A 72 -22.05 -11.60 -9.38
CA ASP A 72 -21.95 -13.06 -9.44
C ASP A 72 -22.59 -13.60 -10.72
N SER A 73 -23.70 -13.01 -11.17
CA SER A 73 -24.39 -13.42 -12.39
C SER A 73 -23.57 -13.29 -13.67
N VAL A 74 -22.63 -12.32 -13.69
CA VAL A 74 -21.70 -12.11 -14.81
C VAL A 74 -20.33 -12.77 -14.56
N GLY A 75 -20.19 -13.54 -13.48
CA GLY A 75 -18.92 -14.18 -13.10
C GLY A 75 -17.81 -13.16 -12.82
N GLY A 76 -18.17 -11.97 -12.36
CA GLY A 76 -17.26 -10.89 -12.07
C GLY A 76 -16.58 -11.04 -10.71
N ASN A 77 -15.45 -10.36 -10.57
CA ASN A 77 -14.79 -10.18 -9.27
C ASN A 77 -14.70 -8.69 -8.98
N LEU A 78 -15.53 -8.22 -8.03
CA LEU A 78 -15.60 -6.84 -7.56
C LEU A 78 -14.99 -6.75 -6.18
N ASN A 79 -14.08 -5.78 -5.98
CA ASN A 79 -13.45 -5.55 -4.70
C ASN A 79 -12.96 -4.08 -4.59
N ALA A 80 -12.44 -3.70 -3.43
CA ALA A 80 -11.84 -2.39 -3.21
C ALA A 80 -10.65 -2.49 -2.25
N PHE A 81 -9.90 -1.41 -2.13
CA PHE A 81 -8.93 -1.21 -1.07
C PHE A 81 -8.75 0.27 -0.79
N THR A 82 -8.43 0.58 0.47
CA THR A 82 -7.98 1.89 0.91
C THR A 82 -6.52 1.81 1.35
N SER A 83 -5.75 2.81 0.94
CA SER A 83 -4.36 2.96 1.34
C SER A 83 -4.13 4.32 2.02
N LYS A 84 -2.89 4.62 2.35
CA LYS A 84 -2.53 5.96 2.87
C LYS A 84 -2.90 7.07 1.90
N GLU A 85 -2.70 6.88 0.59
CA GLU A 85 -2.76 7.95 -0.42
C GLU A 85 -3.95 7.86 -1.39
N CYS A 86 -4.61 6.73 -1.47
CA CYS A 86 -5.74 6.52 -2.39
C CYS A 86 -6.69 5.42 -1.94
N THR A 87 -7.91 5.48 -2.47
CA THR A 87 -8.91 4.40 -2.44
C THR A 87 -9.18 3.95 -3.87
N CYS A 88 -9.36 2.65 -4.08
CA CYS A 88 -9.63 2.09 -5.40
C CYS A 88 -10.77 1.05 -5.31
N PHE A 89 -11.78 1.19 -6.14
CA PHE A 89 -12.81 0.19 -6.40
C PHE A 89 -12.51 -0.45 -7.74
N TYR A 90 -12.46 -1.76 -7.82
CA TYR A 90 -12.08 -2.43 -9.06
C TYR A 90 -12.91 -3.67 -9.33
N VAL A 91 -13.06 -3.99 -10.62
CA VAL A 91 -13.77 -5.15 -11.08
C VAL A 91 -13.02 -5.84 -12.20
N LYS A 92 -13.10 -7.17 -12.25
CA LYS A 92 -12.61 -7.98 -13.37
C LYS A 92 -13.75 -8.80 -13.93
N VAL A 93 -14.00 -8.68 -15.23
CA VAL A 93 -15.06 -9.39 -15.95
C VAL A 93 -14.59 -9.84 -17.33
N LEU A 94 -15.42 -10.63 -18.04
CA LEU A 94 -15.26 -10.82 -19.48
C LEU A 94 -15.66 -9.54 -20.23
N GLU A 95 -15.09 -9.31 -21.42
CA GLU A 95 -15.35 -8.11 -22.24
C GLU A 95 -16.85 -7.83 -22.45
N GLU A 96 -17.64 -8.86 -22.74
CA GLU A 96 -19.08 -8.74 -22.97
C GLU A 96 -19.85 -8.15 -21.77
N ASN A 97 -19.32 -8.30 -20.55
CA ASN A 97 -19.91 -7.85 -19.31
C ASN A 97 -19.37 -6.49 -18.85
N LEU A 98 -18.45 -5.86 -19.61
CA LEU A 98 -17.90 -4.55 -19.30
C LEU A 98 -18.95 -3.46 -19.06
N PRO A 99 -20.05 -3.36 -19.84
CA PRO A 99 -21.08 -2.35 -19.58
C PRO A 99 -21.77 -2.51 -18.22
N ALA A 100 -22.08 -3.74 -17.81
CA ALA A 100 -22.69 -4.03 -16.51
C ALA A 100 -21.72 -3.71 -15.36
N ALA A 101 -20.46 -4.11 -15.49
CA ALA A 101 -19.43 -3.85 -14.51
C ALA A 101 -19.19 -2.34 -14.29
N LEU A 102 -19.17 -1.56 -15.37
CA LEU A 102 -19.04 -0.08 -15.29
C LEU A 102 -20.27 0.57 -14.66
N ASP A 103 -21.48 0.09 -14.98
CA ASP A 103 -22.70 0.62 -14.37
C ASP A 103 -22.75 0.36 -12.86
N ILE A 104 -22.30 -0.82 -12.42
CA ILE A 104 -22.21 -1.14 -10.99
C ILE A 104 -21.16 -0.26 -10.31
N LEU A 105 -19.92 -0.15 -10.83
CA LEU A 105 -18.88 0.68 -10.25
C LEU A 105 -19.32 2.16 -10.16
N ALA A 106 -19.93 2.67 -11.22
CA ALA A 106 -20.44 4.04 -11.24
C ALA A 106 -21.56 4.25 -10.21
N ASP A 107 -22.46 3.27 -10.10
CA ASP A 107 -23.57 3.35 -9.15
C ASP A 107 -23.08 3.35 -7.69
N LEU A 108 -22.09 2.50 -7.36
CA LEU A 108 -21.43 2.51 -6.05
C LEU A 108 -20.86 3.88 -5.71
N VAL A 109 -20.06 4.44 -6.61
CA VAL A 109 -19.32 5.67 -6.36
C VAL A 109 -20.19 6.91 -6.43
N CYS A 110 -21.19 6.94 -7.34
CA CYS A 110 -22.01 8.13 -7.60
C CYS A 110 -23.31 8.17 -6.78
N ASN A 111 -23.88 7.01 -6.40
CA ASN A 111 -25.24 6.91 -5.92
C ASN A 111 -25.41 6.17 -4.59
N SER A 112 -24.33 5.95 -3.83
CA SER A 112 -24.41 5.32 -2.51
C SER A 112 -25.32 6.12 -1.58
N LYS A 113 -26.22 5.43 -0.87
CA LYS A 113 -27.24 6.11 -0.05
C LYS A 113 -26.84 6.40 1.38
N PHE A 114 -25.79 5.73 1.89
CA PHE A 114 -25.33 5.86 3.28
C PHE A 114 -26.49 5.78 4.27
N ASP A 115 -27.22 4.65 4.25
CA ASP A 115 -28.37 4.42 5.13
C ASP A 115 -27.89 4.43 6.60
N PRO A 116 -28.54 5.18 7.50
CA PRO A 116 -28.11 5.24 8.89
C PRO A 116 -28.09 3.90 9.62
N GLY A 117 -29.02 2.98 9.27
CA GLY A 117 -29.03 1.65 9.86
C GLY A 117 -27.88 0.77 9.38
N ASP A 118 -27.45 0.95 8.13
CA ASP A 118 -26.26 0.28 7.59
C ASP A 118 -24.99 0.85 8.21
N ILE A 119 -24.90 2.16 8.41
CA ILE A 119 -23.78 2.82 9.10
C ILE A 119 -23.60 2.22 10.49
N GLU A 120 -24.67 2.15 11.30
CA GLU A 120 -24.57 1.60 12.65
C GLU A 120 -24.16 0.11 12.68
N ARG A 121 -24.61 -0.69 11.71
CA ARG A 121 -24.16 -2.09 11.60
C ARG A 121 -22.70 -2.18 11.20
N GLU A 122 -22.28 -1.35 10.23
CA GLU A 122 -20.93 -1.41 9.69
C GLU A 122 -19.86 -0.90 10.66
N LYS A 123 -20.22 0.01 11.58
CA LYS A 123 -19.33 0.38 12.71
C LYS A 123 -18.88 -0.86 13.47
N GLY A 124 -19.80 -1.76 13.78
CA GLY A 124 -19.45 -3.02 14.45
C GLY A 124 -18.47 -3.86 13.64
N VAL A 125 -18.70 -3.99 12.32
CA VAL A 125 -17.82 -4.76 11.43
C VAL A 125 -16.42 -4.18 11.38
N VAL A 126 -16.29 -2.86 11.18
CA VAL A 126 -14.97 -2.20 11.09
C VAL A 126 -14.25 -2.19 12.45
N ILE A 127 -14.97 -2.07 13.57
CA ILE A 127 -14.37 -2.17 14.93
C ILE A 127 -13.83 -3.60 15.17
N GLU A 128 -14.53 -4.64 14.71
CA GLU A 128 -14.01 -6.01 14.77
C GLU A 128 -12.79 -6.20 13.86
N GLU A 129 -12.75 -5.57 12.69
CA GLU A 129 -11.58 -5.60 11.81
C GLU A 129 -10.36 -4.90 12.46
N ILE A 130 -10.58 -3.77 13.13
CA ILE A 130 -9.54 -3.10 13.91
C ILE A 130 -9.02 -4.05 15.01
N ALA A 131 -9.91 -4.72 15.74
CA ALA A 131 -9.52 -5.68 16.77
C ALA A 131 -8.76 -6.86 16.18
N MET A 132 -9.15 -7.39 15.01
CA MET A 132 -8.41 -8.45 14.31
C MET A 132 -7.01 -7.99 13.90
N ASN A 133 -6.86 -6.76 13.42
CA ASN A 133 -5.54 -6.19 13.08
C ASN A 133 -4.67 -6.03 14.34
N GLU A 134 -5.24 -5.52 15.44
CA GLU A 134 -4.56 -5.43 16.73
C GLU A 134 -4.19 -6.82 17.28
N ASP A 135 -4.98 -7.86 17.01
CA ASP A 135 -4.72 -9.24 17.42
C ASP A 135 -3.71 -9.97 16.54
N SER A 136 -3.36 -9.42 15.38
CA SER A 136 -2.24 -9.88 14.56
C SER A 136 -0.96 -9.18 15.00
N PRO A 137 -0.02 -9.84 15.69
CA PRO A 137 1.16 -9.15 16.21
C PRO A 137 2.10 -8.63 15.12
N GLU A 138 2.11 -9.27 13.95
CA GLU A 138 2.88 -8.81 12.77
C GLU A 138 2.31 -7.52 12.21
N ASP A 139 0.99 -7.48 11.98
CA ASP A 139 0.31 -6.29 11.44
C ASP A 139 0.42 -5.12 12.43
N LEU A 140 0.20 -5.38 13.72
CA LEU A 140 0.39 -4.40 14.79
C LEU A 140 1.82 -3.84 14.80
N ALA A 141 2.85 -4.69 14.66
CA ALA A 141 4.23 -4.24 14.66
C ALA A 141 4.54 -3.32 13.47
N HIS A 142 3.98 -3.60 12.29
CA HIS A 142 4.13 -2.75 11.11
C HIS A 142 3.36 -1.44 11.23
N GLU A 143 2.15 -1.48 11.77
CA GLU A 143 1.34 -0.28 12.00
C GLU A 143 2.00 0.64 13.01
N GLU A 144 2.43 0.11 14.15
CA GLU A 144 3.12 0.86 15.20
C GLU A 144 4.49 1.38 14.73
N LEU A 145 5.20 0.64 13.85
CA LEU A 145 6.39 1.15 13.19
C LEU A 145 6.08 2.40 12.37
N CYS A 146 5.06 2.35 11.53
CA CYS A 146 4.65 3.49 10.70
C CYS A 146 4.25 4.69 11.57
N LYS A 147 3.46 4.48 12.61
CA LYS A 147 3.05 5.52 13.58
C LYS A 147 4.26 6.16 14.28
N ALA A 148 5.19 5.35 14.75
CA ALA A 148 6.37 5.84 15.48
C ALA A 148 7.36 6.56 14.55
N TYR A 149 7.56 6.03 13.33
CA TYR A 149 8.46 6.60 12.33
C TYR A 149 7.98 7.96 11.81
N TYR A 150 6.67 8.10 11.59
CA TYR A 150 6.02 9.33 11.12
C TYR A 150 5.33 10.11 12.24
N ARG A 151 5.73 9.93 13.49
CA ARG A 151 5.10 10.60 14.62
C ARG A 151 4.97 12.12 14.41
N GLY A 152 3.73 12.62 14.45
CA GLY A 152 3.41 14.02 14.20
C GLY A 152 3.13 14.37 12.74
N ASP A 153 3.25 13.41 11.83
CA ASP A 153 2.90 13.54 10.42
C ASP A 153 1.62 12.76 10.09
N ARG A 154 0.95 13.14 9.00
CA ARG A 154 -0.28 12.49 8.54
C ARG A 154 -0.10 11.04 8.10
N LEU A 155 1.11 10.64 7.68
CA LEU A 155 1.42 9.24 7.38
C LEU A 155 1.31 8.33 8.62
N ALA A 156 1.37 8.89 9.83
CA ALA A 156 1.13 8.14 11.06
C ALA A 156 -0.33 7.71 11.25
N MET A 157 -1.29 8.36 10.56
CA MET A 157 -2.72 8.03 10.69
C MET A 157 -2.98 6.59 10.22
N PRO A 158 -3.62 5.73 11.05
CA PRO A 158 -3.99 4.36 10.66
C PRO A 158 -5.02 4.39 9.53
N VAL A 159 -4.95 3.44 8.59
CA VAL A 159 -5.92 3.35 7.49
C VAL A 159 -7.30 2.93 8.01
N LEU A 160 -7.34 1.99 8.95
CA LEU A 160 -8.58 1.50 9.56
C LEU A 160 -9.21 2.53 10.53
N GLY A 161 -8.45 3.55 10.95
CA GLY A 161 -8.86 4.43 12.03
C GLY A 161 -8.70 3.77 13.40
N ASN A 162 -9.58 4.10 14.31
CA ASN A 162 -9.67 3.49 15.65
C ASN A 162 -11.13 3.40 16.10
N ALA A 163 -11.39 2.61 17.14
CA ALA A 163 -12.76 2.36 17.64
C ALA A 163 -13.51 3.65 18.03
N GLU A 164 -12.81 4.68 18.54
CA GLU A 164 -13.41 5.95 18.93
C GLU A 164 -13.86 6.75 17.69
N SER A 165 -12.99 6.92 16.70
CA SER A 165 -13.29 7.65 15.47
C SER A 165 -14.40 6.95 14.67
N VAL A 166 -14.27 5.63 14.44
CA VAL A 166 -15.27 4.83 13.71
C VAL A 166 -16.62 4.86 14.43
N GLY A 167 -16.63 4.71 15.75
CA GLY A 167 -17.85 4.78 16.57
C GLY A 167 -18.60 6.12 16.46
N ALA A 168 -17.86 7.21 16.18
CA ALA A 168 -18.41 8.55 16.06
C ALA A 168 -18.91 8.92 14.65
N PHE A 169 -18.63 8.13 13.62
CA PHE A 169 -19.02 8.47 12.24
C PHE A 169 -20.52 8.57 12.07
N THR A 170 -20.92 9.59 11.33
CA THR A 170 -22.31 9.86 10.96
C THR A 170 -22.44 9.92 9.44
N ARG A 171 -23.68 9.88 8.95
CA ARG A 171 -23.92 10.10 7.51
C ARG A 171 -23.31 11.40 7.01
N ASP A 172 -23.36 12.47 7.81
CA ASP A 172 -22.81 13.77 7.45
C ASP A 172 -21.28 13.73 7.37
N THR A 173 -20.60 12.96 8.24
CA THR A 173 -19.16 12.73 8.17
C THR A 173 -18.78 12.10 6.82
N LEU A 174 -19.47 11.02 6.45
CA LEU A 174 -19.17 10.27 5.21
C LEU A 174 -19.50 11.09 3.96
N THR A 175 -20.68 11.70 3.91
CA THR A 175 -21.09 12.53 2.77
C THR A 175 -20.23 13.78 2.66
N GLY A 176 -19.74 14.33 3.77
CA GLY A 176 -18.79 15.44 3.80
C GLY A 176 -17.48 15.07 3.10
N CYS A 177 -16.89 13.93 3.48
CA CYS A 177 -15.66 13.40 2.84
C CYS A 177 -15.88 13.09 1.35
N MET A 178 -17.00 12.44 0.99
CA MET A 178 -17.36 12.20 -0.43
C MET A 178 -17.47 13.50 -1.23
N ASN A 179 -18.13 14.51 -0.65
CA ASN A 179 -18.27 15.82 -1.30
C ASN A 179 -16.95 16.56 -1.49
N GLN A 180 -15.97 16.26 -0.65
CA GLN A 180 -14.65 16.87 -0.68
C GLN A 180 -13.73 16.21 -1.70
N PHE A 181 -13.69 14.88 -1.77
CA PHE A 181 -12.67 14.14 -2.50
C PHE A 181 -13.18 13.32 -3.68
N TYR A 182 -14.43 12.85 -3.68
CA TYR A 182 -15.00 12.04 -4.78
C TYR A 182 -15.54 12.96 -5.87
N LYS A 183 -14.63 13.62 -6.57
CA LYS A 183 -14.92 14.57 -7.66
C LYS A 183 -14.14 14.18 -8.91
N PRO A 184 -14.66 14.51 -10.10
CA PRO A 184 -14.07 14.07 -11.37
C PRO A 184 -12.58 14.38 -11.50
N ASP A 185 -12.15 15.57 -11.09
CA ASP A 185 -10.76 16.02 -11.21
C ASP A 185 -9.80 15.34 -10.22
N ASN A 186 -10.34 14.61 -9.22
CA ASN A 186 -9.61 13.80 -8.26
C ASN A 186 -9.76 12.29 -8.49
N MET A 187 -10.34 11.91 -9.64
CA MET A 187 -10.61 10.52 -9.97
C MET A 187 -9.95 10.11 -11.28
N VAL A 188 -9.66 8.82 -11.39
CA VAL A 188 -9.18 8.16 -12.61
C VAL A 188 -9.96 6.87 -12.82
N ILE A 189 -10.43 6.63 -14.03
CA ILE A 189 -10.96 5.34 -14.44
C ILE A 189 -9.88 4.64 -15.27
N SER A 190 -9.37 3.54 -14.77
CA SER A 190 -8.39 2.71 -15.49
C SER A 190 -9.04 1.47 -16.07
N ALA A 191 -8.58 1.02 -17.25
CA ALA A 191 -8.98 -0.26 -17.82
C ALA A 191 -7.77 -0.95 -18.46
N ALA A 192 -7.67 -2.28 -18.29
CA ALA A 192 -6.70 -3.08 -19.04
C ALA A 192 -7.32 -4.41 -19.45
N GLY A 193 -7.04 -4.86 -20.66
CA GLY A 193 -7.56 -6.09 -21.21
C GLY A 193 -8.22 -5.91 -22.57
N CYS A 194 -9.20 -6.77 -22.86
CA CYS A 194 -9.93 -6.73 -24.11
C CYS A 194 -11.09 -5.73 -24.02
N PHE A 195 -11.00 -4.61 -24.72
CA PHE A 195 -12.07 -3.63 -24.85
C PHE A 195 -11.81 -2.69 -26.03
N ASP A 196 -12.89 -2.09 -26.56
CA ASP A 196 -12.80 -1.00 -27.54
C ASP A 196 -12.68 0.35 -26.80
N PRO A 197 -11.63 1.14 -27.04
CA PRO A 197 -11.40 2.41 -26.33
C PRO A 197 -12.51 3.46 -26.52
N ALA A 198 -13.11 3.54 -27.72
CA ALA A 198 -14.15 4.52 -27.99
C ALA A 198 -15.45 4.16 -27.26
N ARG A 199 -15.79 2.87 -27.27
CA ARG A 199 -16.95 2.35 -26.51
C ARG A 199 -16.73 2.49 -25.00
N PHE A 200 -15.52 2.19 -24.51
CA PHE A 200 -15.18 2.35 -23.09
C PHE A 200 -15.37 3.80 -22.64
N ARG A 201 -14.84 4.75 -23.42
CA ARG A 201 -15.01 6.17 -23.16
C ARG A 201 -16.50 6.54 -23.08
N GLU A 202 -17.31 6.12 -24.05
CA GLU A 202 -18.75 6.40 -24.07
C GLU A 202 -19.45 5.84 -22.83
N LEU A 203 -19.15 4.60 -22.45
CA LEU A 203 -19.70 3.95 -21.26
C LEU A 203 -19.33 4.73 -19.98
N VAL A 204 -18.07 5.16 -19.83
CA VAL A 204 -17.61 5.93 -18.67
C VAL A 204 -18.31 7.31 -18.66
N GLU A 205 -18.39 8.03 -19.79
CA GLU A 205 -19.02 9.34 -19.87
C GLU A 205 -20.51 9.29 -19.51
N ASN A 206 -21.20 8.21 -19.87
CA ASN A 206 -22.63 8.01 -19.57
C ASN A 206 -22.87 7.54 -18.11
N ALA A 207 -21.99 6.72 -17.55
CA ALA A 207 -22.16 6.13 -16.22
C ALA A 207 -21.72 7.08 -15.09
N PHE A 208 -20.57 7.76 -15.23
CA PHE A 208 -20.01 8.64 -14.21
C PHE A 208 -20.48 10.09 -14.35
N THR A 209 -21.70 10.35 -13.87
CA THR A 209 -22.34 11.68 -13.97
C THR A 209 -21.94 12.65 -12.87
N ILE A 210 -20.91 12.33 -12.09
CA ILE A 210 -20.35 13.15 -11.02
C ILE A 210 -19.90 14.52 -11.57
N THR A 211 -20.15 15.57 -10.80
CA THR A 211 -19.79 16.96 -11.16
C THR A 211 -19.10 17.66 -9.99
N GLY A 212 -18.52 18.82 -10.28
CA GLY A 212 -17.85 19.65 -9.30
C GLY A 212 -16.34 19.50 -9.34
N LYS A 213 -15.67 20.10 -8.37
CA LYS A 213 -14.22 20.02 -8.20
C LYS A 213 -13.89 19.53 -6.81
N ALA A 214 -12.86 18.71 -6.71
CA ALA A 214 -12.32 18.29 -5.43
C ALA A 214 -11.70 19.49 -4.69
N GLU A 215 -11.68 19.37 -3.38
CA GLU A 215 -10.82 20.22 -2.59
C GLU A 215 -9.34 19.95 -2.94
N LYS A 216 -8.54 21.00 -3.00
CA LYS A 216 -7.12 20.84 -3.30
C LYS A 216 -6.44 20.05 -2.20
N HIS A 217 -5.75 18.99 -2.59
CA HIS A 217 -4.91 18.26 -1.68
C HIS A 217 -3.75 19.11 -1.16
N ASP A 218 -3.55 19.05 0.14
CA ASP A 218 -2.30 19.48 0.74
C ASP A 218 -1.34 18.28 0.77
N PHE A 219 -0.37 18.28 -0.12
CA PHE A 219 0.66 17.25 -0.21
C PHE A 219 1.84 17.47 0.76
N ASN A 220 1.70 18.37 1.74
CA ASN A 220 2.73 18.60 2.75
C ASN A 220 2.65 17.54 3.86
N TYR A 221 3.07 16.33 3.55
CA TYR A 221 3.19 15.20 4.46
C TYR A 221 4.43 14.36 4.11
N GLY A 222 4.77 13.40 4.95
CA GLY A 222 5.90 12.49 4.75
C GLY A 222 7.16 12.95 5.48
N SER A 223 7.01 13.71 6.55
CA SER A 223 8.12 14.13 7.41
C SER A 223 8.34 13.09 8.51
N PRO A 224 9.44 12.29 8.47
CA PRO A 224 9.76 11.36 9.55
C PRO A 224 10.03 12.13 10.85
N ALA A 225 9.88 11.46 12.01
CA ALA A 225 10.22 12.03 13.32
C ALA A 225 11.70 12.43 13.41
N GLY A 226 12.58 11.81 12.60
CA GLY A 226 13.96 12.25 12.40
C GLY A 226 14.93 11.89 13.54
N GLU A 227 14.47 11.16 14.54
CA GLU A 227 15.27 10.70 15.67
C GLU A 227 15.10 9.21 15.92
N ARG A 228 16.08 8.61 16.58
CA ARG A 228 16.00 7.21 16.99
C ARG A 228 14.92 7.04 18.04
N SER A 229 14.08 6.01 17.87
CA SER A 229 13.05 5.65 18.84
C SER A 229 13.07 4.18 19.19
N PHE A 230 12.61 3.86 20.41
CA PHE A 230 12.48 2.52 20.94
C PHE A 230 11.09 2.36 21.55
N ASN A 231 10.29 1.45 21.01
CA ASN A 231 8.89 1.31 21.35
C ASN A 231 8.58 -0.14 21.67
N LEU A 232 7.93 -0.39 22.81
CA LEU A 232 7.52 -1.71 23.27
C LEU A 232 6.01 -1.77 23.39
N PHE A 233 5.44 -2.84 22.84
CA PHE A 233 4.02 -3.16 22.93
C PHE A 233 3.90 -4.54 23.56
N GLU A 234 3.59 -4.53 24.86
CA GLU A 234 3.46 -5.77 25.62
C GLU A 234 2.19 -6.49 25.18
N LYS A 235 2.35 -7.72 24.68
CA LYS A 235 1.24 -8.56 24.25
C LYS A 235 1.52 -10.01 24.64
N ASP A 236 0.50 -10.71 25.14
CA ASP A 236 0.58 -12.10 25.55
C ASP A 236 0.48 -13.04 24.34
N VAL A 237 1.59 -13.13 23.58
CA VAL A 237 1.74 -13.95 22.37
C VAL A 237 2.98 -14.80 22.45
N GLU A 238 3.02 -15.89 21.66
CA GLU A 238 4.13 -16.87 21.71
C GLU A 238 5.43 -16.33 21.10
N GLN A 239 5.35 -15.42 20.14
CA GLN A 239 6.49 -14.86 19.45
C GLN A 239 6.66 -13.37 19.77
N THR A 240 7.89 -12.91 19.79
CA THR A 240 8.20 -11.49 19.75
C THR A 240 8.42 -11.06 18.29
N HIS A 241 7.73 -10.01 17.89
CA HIS A 241 7.82 -9.41 16.57
C HIS A 241 8.72 -8.19 16.64
N ILE A 242 9.85 -8.25 15.94
CA ILE A 242 10.85 -7.18 15.86
C ILE A 242 10.64 -6.45 14.54
N CYS A 243 10.39 -5.16 14.58
CA CYS A 243 10.22 -4.33 13.41
C CYS A 243 11.13 -3.10 13.50
N LEU A 244 12.12 -3.00 12.60
CA LEU A 244 13.10 -1.92 12.58
C LEU A 244 12.89 -1.08 11.32
N GLY A 245 12.59 0.21 11.46
CA GLY A 245 12.43 1.15 10.38
C GLY A 245 13.65 2.05 10.22
N PHE A 246 14.15 2.17 9.01
CA PHE A 246 15.24 3.06 8.61
C PHE A 246 14.74 4.05 7.56
N PRO A 247 15.42 5.19 7.35
CA PRO A 247 15.07 6.09 6.26
C PRO A 247 15.04 5.37 4.91
N GLY A 248 14.04 5.72 4.09
CA GLY A 248 13.89 5.25 2.72
C GLY A 248 13.77 6.42 1.75
N PHE A 249 13.15 6.17 0.62
CA PHE A 249 13.02 7.13 -0.47
C PHE A 249 11.56 7.32 -0.85
N ALA A 250 11.26 8.49 -1.41
CA ALA A 250 9.97 8.74 -2.06
C ALA A 250 9.79 7.86 -3.30
N ALA A 251 8.55 7.62 -3.65
CA ALA A 251 8.21 6.97 -4.91
C ALA A 251 8.83 7.75 -6.10
N GLU A 252 9.27 7.02 -7.11
CA GLU A 252 9.86 7.56 -8.35
C GLU A 252 11.15 8.40 -8.19
N SER A 253 11.75 8.38 -7.01
CA SER A 253 13.07 8.97 -6.80
C SER A 253 14.19 8.09 -7.38
N ASP A 254 15.36 8.67 -7.60
CA ASP A 254 16.55 7.94 -8.09
C ASP A 254 16.98 6.80 -7.16
N GLY A 255 16.64 6.89 -5.87
CA GLY A 255 16.92 5.86 -4.87
C GLY A 255 16.01 4.62 -4.94
N GLN A 256 14.91 4.67 -5.66
CA GLN A 256 13.90 3.60 -5.67
C GLN A 256 14.45 2.27 -6.20
N TYR A 257 15.00 2.24 -7.41
CA TYR A 257 15.54 1.01 -8.00
C TYR A 257 16.76 0.47 -7.23
N PRO A 258 17.74 1.30 -6.85
CA PRO A 258 18.82 0.86 -5.95
C PRO A 258 18.31 0.26 -4.64
N LEU A 259 17.27 0.84 -4.02
CA LEU A 259 16.70 0.31 -2.78
C LEU A 259 15.99 -1.03 -2.98
N TYR A 260 15.33 -1.26 -4.11
CA TYR A 260 14.78 -2.59 -4.42
C TYR A 260 15.89 -3.65 -4.57
N MET A 261 17.03 -3.30 -5.20
CA MET A 261 18.17 -4.22 -5.32
C MET A 261 18.78 -4.53 -3.95
N LEU A 262 18.96 -3.50 -3.13
CA LEU A 262 19.44 -3.64 -1.75
C LEU A 262 18.49 -4.52 -0.92
N ASN A 263 17.19 -4.26 -0.99
CA ASN A 263 16.17 -5.05 -0.30
C ASN A 263 16.28 -6.54 -0.62
N ASN A 264 16.43 -6.89 -1.87
CA ASN A 264 16.54 -8.28 -2.30
C ASN A 264 17.74 -9.00 -1.64
N ALA A 265 18.88 -8.31 -1.52
CA ALA A 265 20.07 -8.85 -0.87
C ALA A 265 19.95 -8.88 0.67
N VAL A 266 19.25 -7.90 1.29
CA VAL A 266 19.07 -7.82 2.74
C VAL A 266 18.11 -8.89 3.26
N GLY A 267 16.85 -8.88 2.81
CA GLY A 267 15.78 -9.72 3.34
C GLY A 267 14.68 -10.06 2.33
N GLY A 268 14.73 -9.58 1.09
CA GLY A 268 13.67 -9.73 0.09
C GLY A 268 13.65 -11.09 -0.64
N SER A 269 14.52 -12.03 -0.29
CA SER A 269 14.59 -13.33 -0.96
C SER A 269 15.09 -14.44 -0.03
N MET A 270 14.86 -15.72 -0.39
CA MET A 270 15.41 -16.86 0.36
C MET A 270 16.95 -16.90 0.36
N SER A 271 17.62 -16.29 -0.61
CA SER A 271 19.07 -16.17 -0.66
C SER A 271 19.62 -14.90 0.01
N SER A 272 18.76 -14.08 0.60
CA SER A 272 19.12 -12.85 1.30
C SER A 272 19.89 -13.12 2.57
N ARG A 273 20.65 -12.12 3.05
CA ARG A 273 21.54 -12.31 4.22
C ARG A 273 20.75 -12.58 5.49
N LEU A 274 19.66 -11.88 5.75
CA LEU A 274 18.82 -12.11 6.94
C LEU A 274 18.23 -13.51 6.92
N PHE A 275 17.63 -13.92 5.80
CA PHE A 275 17.03 -15.24 5.68
C PHE A 275 18.06 -16.35 5.89
N GLN A 276 19.22 -16.27 5.23
CA GLN A 276 20.30 -17.26 5.37
C GLN A 276 20.91 -17.28 6.76
N SER A 277 21.13 -16.12 7.38
CA SER A 277 21.79 -16.03 8.67
C SER A 277 20.90 -16.46 9.83
N ILE A 278 19.64 -16.02 9.84
CA ILE A 278 18.73 -16.17 10.99
C ILE A 278 17.87 -17.44 10.86
N ARG A 279 17.25 -17.63 9.67
CA ARG A 279 16.34 -18.75 9.44
C ARG A 279 17.07 -20.02 9.03
N GLU A 280 17.82 -20.02 7.92
CA GLU A 280 18.40 -21.26 7.37
C GLU A 280 19.51 -21.84 8.26
N LYS A 281 20.47 -21.02 8.67
CA LYS A 281 21.64 -21.50 9.42
C LYS A 281 21.37 -21.72 10.90
N ARG A 282 20.43 -20.96 11.50
CA ARG A 282 20.21 -20.98 12.95
C ARG A 282 18.81 -21.40 13.37
N GLY A 283 17.82 -21.37 12.49
CA GLY A 283 16.44 -21.75 12.80
C GLY A 283 15.78 -20.87 13.89
N MET A 284 16.21 -19.60 14.01
CA MET A 284 15.77 -18.74 15.11
C MET A 284 14.51 -17.93 14.81
N ALA A 285 14.14 -17.80 13.54
CA ALA A 285 12.92 -17.13 13.12
C ALA A 285 12.30 -17.89 11.95
N TYR A 286 10.98 -18.07 11.97
CA TYR A 286 10.27 -18.62 10.82
C TYR A 286 10.04 -17.54 9.75
N SER A 287 9.67 -16.34 10.18
CA SER A 287 9.47 -15.18 9.31
C SER A 287 10.59 -14.17 9.57
N VAL A 288 11.38 -13.87 8.54
CA VAL A 288 12.40 -12.82 8.56
C VAL A 288 12.55 -12.26 7.15
N TYR A 289 12.41 -10.95 7.03
CA TYR A 289 12.45 -10.26 5.74
C TYR A 289 12.79 -8.78 5.88
N SER A 290 12.97 -8.13 4.75
CA SER A 290 13.01 -6.67 4.63
C SER A 290 12.07 -6.20 3.54
N ALA A 291 11.55 -4.99 3.66
CA ALA A 291 10.65 -4.38 2.69
C ALA A 291 10.80 -2.85 2.65
N PRO A 292 10.90 -2.23 1.48
CA PRO A 292 10.79 -0.80 1.34
C PRO A 292 9.32 -0.38 1.25
N SER A 293 8.97 0.73 1.91
CA SER A 293 7.70 1.42 1.74
C SER A 293 7.94 2.76 1.03
N PHE A 294 7.17 3.01 -0.03
CA PHE A 294 7.28 4.23 -0.83
C PHE A 294 5.97 4.99 -0.79
N TYR A 295 6.04 6.25 -0.42
CA TYR A 295 4.95 7.23 -0.51
C TYR A 295 5.35 8.35 -1.47
N ARG A 296 4.42 9.21 -1.86
CA ARG A 296 4.68 10.33 -2.78
C ARG A 296 5.91 11.16 -2.39
N ASN A 297 6.03 11.51 -1.13
CA ASN A 297 7.06 12.45 -0.64
C ASN A 297 8.10 11.81 0.27
N SER A 298 7.95 10.54 0.64
CA SER A 298 8.76 9.90 1.65
C SER A 298 8.78 8.39 1.48
N GLY A 299 9.52 7.73 2.34
CA GLY A 299 9.54 6.27 2.45
C GLY A 299 10.38 5.82 3.63
N TYR A 300 10.28 4.56 3.95
CA TYR A 300 11.15 3.93 4.94
C TYR A 300 11.50 2.50 4.53
N PHE A 301 12.54 1.99 5.11
CA PHE A 301 13.03 0.62 4.86
C PHE A 301 12.89 -0.20 6.13
N THR A 302 12.13 -1.27 6.08
CA THR A 302 11.83 -2.14 7.21
C THR A 302 12.69 -3.38 7.22
N LEU A 303 13.19 -3.76 8.39
CA LEU A 303 13.65 -5.11 8.69
C LEU A 303 12.69 -5.73 9.71
N TYR A 304 12.24 -6.95 9.45
CA TYR A 304 11.29 -7.65 10.30
C TYR A 304 11.77 -9.05 10.65
N ALA A 305 11.47 -9.50 11.89
CA ALA A 305 11.61 -10.89 12.30
C ALA A 305 10.57 -11.26 13.37
N GLY A 306 9.91 -12.40 13.20
CA GLY A 306 9.10 -13.07 14.23
C GLY A 306 9.90 -14.21 14.86
N THR A 307 10.16 -14.14 16.17
CA THR A 307 11.05 -15.08 16.87
C THR A 307 10.50 -15.48 18.25
N GLY A 308 10.98 -16.61 18.79
CA GLY A 308 10.65 -16.99 20.15
C GLY A 308 11.21 -15.98 21.18
N GLU A 309 10.45 -15.73 22.25
CA GLU A 309 10.76 -14.75 23.30
C GLU A 309 12.24 -14.78 23.74
N LYS A 310 12.76 -15.98 24.09
CA LYS A 310 14.14 -16.16 24.59
C LYS A 310 15.24 -15.89 23.55
N GLN A 311 14.89 -15.84 22.28
CA GLN A 311 15.81 -15.61 21.17
C GLN A 311 15.81 -14.15 20.70
N THR A 312 14.89 -13.33 21.20
CA THR A 312 14.65 -11.95 20.73
C THR A 312 15.91 -11.10 20.72
N ALA A 313 16.68 -11.09 21.81
CA ALA A 313 17.91 -10.30 21.90
C ALA A 313 19.00 -10.78 20.92
N GLU A 314 19.13 -12.09 20.71
CA GLU A 314 20.11 -12.65 19.77
C GLU A 314 19.68 -12.38 18.32
N VAL A 315 18.40 -12.58 17.97
CA VAL A 315 17.88 -12.29 16.64
C VAL A 315 18.04 -10.79 16.32
N LEU A 316 17.73 -9.90 17.26
CA LEU A 316 17.96 -8.47 17.11
C LEU A 316 19.43 -8.14 16.82
N LYS A 317 20.37 -8.74 17.58
CA LYS A 317 21.80 -8.56 17.34
C LYS A 317 22.20 -9.02 15.94
N LEU A 318 21.73 -10.20 15.51
CA LEU A 318 22.00 -10.75 14.17
C LEU A 318 21.44 -9.86 13.05
N MET A 319 20.20 -9.39 13.18
CA MET A 319 19.61 -8.45 12.22
C MET A 319 20.47 -7.20 12.05
N LEU A 320 20.86 -6.60 13.17
CA LEU A 320 21.66 -5.38 13.17
C LEU A 320 23.11 -5.63 12.69
N ASP A 321 23.70 -6.76 12.99
CA ASP A 321 25.06 -7.13 12.54
C ASP A 321 25.08 -7.33 11.02
N GLU A 322 24.16 -8.13 10.48
CA GLU A 322 24.07 -8.37 9.03
C GLU A 322 23.80 -7.06 8.28
N TYR A 323 22.90 -6.23 8.82
CA TYR A 323 22.61 -4.93 8.21
C TYR A 323 23.79 -3.96 8.29
N SER A 324 24.47 -3.89 9.42
CA SER A 324 25.69 -3.07 9.59
C SER A 324 26.82 -3.49 8.62
N GLU A 325 26.98 -4.77 8.36
CA GLU A 325 27.96 -5.25 7.37
C GLU A 325 27.59 -4.78 5.95
N ILE A 326 26.30 -4.80 5.59
CA ILE A 326 25.84 -4.26 4.31
C ILE A 326 26.09 -2.75 4.25
N CYS A 327 25.78 -2.02 5.31
CA CYS A 327 26.00 -0.57 5.39
C CYS A 327 27.47 -0.19 5.20
N LYS A 328 28.40 -1.01 5.69
CA LYS A 328 29.84 -0.78 5.56
C LYS A 328 30.41 -1.20 4.21
N LYS A 329 29.98 -2.34 3.67
CA LYS A 329 30.58 -3.01 2.52
C LYS A 329 29.76 -2.93 1.24
N GLY A 330 28.47 -2.58 1.35
CA GLY A 330 27.49 -2.74 0.28
C GLY A 330 27.14 -4.19 0.02
N ILE A 331 26.53 -4.44 -1.14
CA ILE A 331 26.25 -5.76 -1.67
C ILE A 331 27.34 -6.19 -2.66
N THR A 332 27.46 -7.49 -2.89
CA THR A 332 28.41 -8.05 -3.88
C THR A 332 27.86 -7.97 -5.29
N SER A 333 28.73 -8.14 -6.29
CA SER A 333 28.32 -8.21 -7.70
C SER A 333 27.32 -9.35 -7.95
N ASP A 334 27.52 -10.50 -7.32
CA ASP A 334 26.62 -11.66 -7.46
C ASP A 334 25.26 -11.40 -6.83
N GLU A 335 25.20 -10.70 -5.68
CA GLU A 335 23.94 -10.27 -5.06
C GLU A 335 23.19 -9.28 -5.98
N LEU A 336 23.90 -8.33 -6.59
CA LEU A 336 23.29 -7.39 -7.52
C LEU A 336 22.72 -8.11 -8.77
N VAL A 337 23.47 -9.05 -9.36
CA VAL A 337 22.99 -9.82 -10.51
C VAL A 337 21.73 -10.63 -10.15
N ARG A 338 21.72 -11.31 -8.98
CA ARG A 338 20.52 -12.03 -8.52
C ARG A 338 19.34 -11.09 -8.30
N SER A 339 19.56 -9.93 -7.67
CA SER A 339 18.52 -8.94 -7.40
C SER A 339 17.89 -8.42 -8.70
N LYS A 340 18.70 -8.09 -9.70
CA LYS A 340 18.21 -7.68 -11.03
C LYS A 340 17.35 -8.75 -11.68
N ASN A 341 17.82 -10.01 -11.67
CA ASN A 341 17.08 -11.12 -12.28
C ASN A 341 15.74 -11.34 -11.57
N GLN A 342 15.72 -11.36 -10.24
CA GLN A 342 14.49 -11.52 -9.47
C GLN A 342 13.52 -10.37 -9.69
N MET A 343 14.00 -9.13 -9.70
CA MET A 343 13.14 -7.97 -9.93
C MET A 343 12.55 -7.98 -11.35
N LYS A 344 13.34 -8.26 -12.37
CA LYS A 344 12.83 -8.39 -13.76
C LYS A 344 11.81 -9.50 -13.87
N THR A 345 12.12 -10.69 -13.35
CA THR A 345 11.20 -11.83 -13.40
C THR A 345 9.91 -11.52 -12.62
N GLY A 346 10.02 -10.98 -11.41
CA GLY A 346 8.85 -10.60 -10.61
C GLY A 346 7.97 -9.56 -11.31
N TYR A 347 8.58 -8.57 -11.94
CA TYR A 347 7.87 -7.56 -12.73
C TYR A 347 7.14 -8.20 -13.92
N LEU A 348 7.83 -9.00 -14.74
CA LEU A 348 7.24 -9.62 -15.94
C LEU A 348 6.11 -10.60 -15.58
N LEU A 349 6.35 -11.52 -14.63
CA LEU A 349 5.32 -12.45 -14.17
C LEU A 349 4.13 -11.73 -13.50
N GLY A 350 4.39 -10.65 -12.75
CA GLY A 350 3.35 -9.84 -12.14
C GLY A 350 2.42 -9.17 -13.17
N ARG A 351 2.91 -8.95 -14.39
CA ARG A 351 2.13 -8.35 -15.48
C ARG A 351 1.39 -9.35 -16.38
N GLU A 352 1.40 -10.64 -16.07
CA GLU A 352 0.65 -11.66 -16.84
C GLU A 352 -0.86 -11.63 -16.59
N ASN A 353 -1.41 -10.54 -16.05
CA ASN A 353 -2.84 -10.39 -15.80
C ASN A 353 -3.33 -8.95 -15.98
N THR A 354 -4.59 -8.82 -16.41
CA THR A 354 -5.21 -7.52 -16.70
C THR A 354 -5.36 -6.62 -15.46
N SER A 355 -5.52 -7.21 -14.25
CA SER A 355 -5.67 -6.43 -13.02
C SER A 355 -4.39 -5.68 -12.67
N ALA A 356 -3.22 -6.33 -12.83
CA ALA A 356 -1.93 -5.68 -12.57
C ALA A 356 -1.67 -4.51 -13.54
N HIS A 357 -2.04 -4.68 -14.82
CA HIS A 357 -1.95 -3.59 -15.80
C HIS A 357 -2.87 -2.43 -15.45
N SER A 358 -4.17 -2.70 -15.19
CA SER A 358 -5.14 -1.67 -14.79
C SER A 358 -4.69 -0.92 -13.53
N SER A 359 -4.19 -1.64 -12.52
CA SER A 359 -3.68 -1.04 -11.29
C SER A 359 -2.46 -0.16 -11.53
N ALA A 360 -1.50 -0.62 -12.33
CA ALA A 360 -0.29 0.14 -12.61
C ALA A 360 -0.61 1.46 -13.32
N ILE A 361 -1.39 1.42 -14.41
CA ILE A 361 -1.75 2.63 -15.17
C ILE A 361 -2.67 3.58 -14.38
N GLY A 362 -3.62 3.02 -13.61
CA GLY A 362 -4.55 3.82 -12.80
C GLY A 362 -3.83 4.56 -11.68
N ARG A 363 -2.94 3.89 -10.96
CA ARG A 363 -2.13 4.50 -9.91
C ARG A 363 -1.19 5.57 -10.48
N THR A 364 -0.47 5.27 -11.56
CA THR A 364 0.44 6.21 -12.23
C THR A 364 -0.30 7.47 -12.67
N GLU A 365 -1.49 7.32 -13.28
CA GLU A 365 -2.32 8.45 -13.71
C GLU A 365 -2.84 9.27 -12.53
N LEU A 366 -3.26 8.61 -11.44
CA LEU A 366 -3.72 9.29 -10.22
C LEU A 366 -2.60 10.08 -9.56
N MET A 367 -1.40 9.51 -9.49
CA MET A 367 -0.22 10.16 -8.91
C MET A 367 0.32 11.29 -9.79
N GLY A 368 -0.10 11.36 -11.06
CA GLY A 368 0.35 12.37 -12.03
C GLY A 368 1.79 12.16 -12.48
N THR A 369 2.22 10.90 -12.53
CA THR A 369 3.59 10.51 -12.90
C THR A 369 3.62 9.94 -14.32
N ASP A 370 4.82 9.75 -14.87
CA ASP A 370 4.98 9.23 -16.21
C ASP A 370 4.78 7.70 -16.24
N TYR A 371 4.00 7.23 -17.21
CA TYR A 371 3.90 5.81 -17.48
C TYR A 371 5.15 5.33 -18.20
N LEU A 372 5.87 4.42 -17.56
CA LEU A 372 7.06 3.80 -18.13
C LEU A 372 6.68 2.55 -18.91
N SER A 373 7.23 2.40 -20.13
CA SER A 373 7.10 1.15 -20.86
C SER A 373 7.84 0.00 -20.16
N GLU A 374 7.47 -1.23 -20.48
CA GLU A 374 8.15 -2.41 -19.97
C GLU A 374 9.66 -2.38 -20.27
N GLU A 375 10.02 -2.00 -21.49
CA GLU A 375 11.43 -1.88 -21.89
C GLU A 375 12.17 -0.83 -21.06
N GLU A 376 11.53 0.29 -20.76
CA GLU A 376 12.12 1.35 -19.93
C GLU A 376 12.31 0.89 -18.48
N ILE A 377 11.35 0.17 -17.92
CA ILE A 377 11.47 -0.39 -16.55
C ILE A 377 12.61 -1.42 -16.51
N ILE A 378 12.67 -2.33 -17.48
CA ILE A 378 13.76 -3.32 -17.59
C ILE A 378 15.10 -2.60 -17.73
N ARG A 379 15.17 -1.57 -18.58
CA ARG A 379 16.37 -0.75 -18.76
C ARG A 379 16.84 -0.09 -17.45
N ARG A 380 15.90 0.46 -16.66
CA ARG A 380 16.22 1.07 -15.35
C ARG A 380 16.73 0.03 -14.36
N ILE A 381 16.10 -1.16 -14.33
CA ILE A 381 16.58 -2.28 -13.51
C ILE A 381 18.01 -2.67 -13.90
N ASP A 382 18.27 -2.84 -15.20
CA ASP A 382 19.59 -3.25 -15.70
C ASP A 382 20.67 -2.17 -15.54
N ALA A 383 20.27 -0.91 -15.52
CA ALA A 383 21.19 0.21 -15.36
C ALA A 383 21.75 0.36 -13.93
N VAL A 384 21.08 -0.19 -12.88
CA VAL A 384 21.56 -0.07 -11.50
C VAL A 384 22.97 -0.66 -11.34
N THR A 385 23.87 0.08 -10.75
CA THR A 385 25.26 -0.30 -10.49
C THR A 385 25.54 -0.49 -9.00
N LEU A 386 26.70 -1.06 -8.66
CA LEU A 386 27.14 -1.10 -7.26
C LEU A 386 27.40 0.29 -6.68
N ASP A 387 27.75 1.27 -7.53
CA ASP A 387 27.96 2.65 -7.09
C ASP A 387 26.62 3.32 -6.74
N ASP A 388 25.53 3.05 -7.48
CA ASP A 388 24.19 3.50 -7.13
C ASP A 388 23.74 2.91 -5.78
N ILE A 389 24.04 1.61 -5.55
CA ILE A 389 23.79 1.00 -4.23
C ILE A 389 24.58 1.72 -3.14
N ARG A 390 25.89 1.99 -3.36
CA ARG A 390 26.70 2.71 -2.37
C ARG A 390 26.19 4.13 -2.11
N ALA A 391 25.68 4.79 -3.14
CA ALA A 391 25.14 6.15 -3.03
C ALA A 391 23.93 6.26 -2.10
N ILE A 392 23.10 5.21 -2.01
CA ILE A 392 21.93 5.22 -1.12
C ILE A 392 22.23 4.79 0.32
N LEU A 393 23.34 4.10 0.58
CA LEU A 393 23.66 3.59 1.93
C LEU A 393 23.69 4.66 3.03
N PRO A 394 24.25 5.88 2.81
CA PRO A 394 24.23 6.90 3.86
C PRO A 394 22.82 7.29 4.32
N THR A 395 21.81 7.17 3.46
CA THR A 395 20.42 7.45 3.81
C THR A 395 19.79 6.26 4.52
N VAL A 396 19.81 5.08 3.90
CA VAL A 396 19.09 3.90 4.41
C VAL A 396 19.76 3.25 5.60
N CYS A 397 21.04 3.53 5.84
CA CYS A 397 21.82 3.03 6.96
C CYS A 397 22.03 4.05 8.09
N ASP A 398 21.20 5.08 8.16
CA ASP A 398 21.29 6.06 9.24
C ASP A 398 20.66 5.51 10.54
N PHE A 399 21.48 4.82 11.34
CA PHE A 399 21.08 4.28 12.63
C PHE A 399 20.66 5.35 13.65
N SER A 400 21.03 6.62 13.45
CA SER A 400 20.60 7.70 14.32
C SER A 400 19.11 8.04 14.18
N LYS A 401 18.51 7.60 13.08
CA LYS A 401 17.08 7.77 12.75
C LYS A 401 16.28 6.47 12.77
N MET A 402 16.88 5.40 13.25
CA MET A 402 16.22 4.10 13.32
C MET A 402 15.05 4.13 14.29
N THR A 403 13.89 3.67 13.86
CA THR A 403 12.74 3.38 14.72
C THR A 403 12.67 1.89 14.99
N ALA A 404 12.66 1.49 16.26
CA ALA A 404 12.52 0.11 16.67
C ALA A 404 11.19 -0.10 17.38
N VAL A 405 10.45 -1.13 16.95
CA VAL A 405 9.19 -1.57 17.54
C VAL A 405 9.29 -3.04 17.87
N PHE A 406 8.80 -3.39 19.04
CA PHE A 406 8.71 -4.76 19.52
C PHE A 406 7.29 -5.03 19.99
N VAL A 407 6.69 -6.11 19.54
CA VAL A 407 5.37 -6.57 19.97
C VAL A 407 5.52 -8.00 20.51
N GLY A 408 5.10 -8.23 21.75
CA GLY A 408 5.19 -9.54 22.41
C GLY A 408 5.53 -9.41 23.89
N ARG A 409 5.92 -10.52 24.53
CA ARG A 409 6.35 -10.55 25.93
C ARG A 409 7.77 -10.02 26.06
N THR A 410 7.93 -8.71 26.17
CA THR A 410 9.23 -8.04 26.09
C THR A 410 9.64 -7.30 27.36
N ALA A 411 8.74 -7.16 28.34
CA ALA A 411 8.96 -6.38 29.56
C ALA A 411 10.23 -6.77 30.33
N GLU A 412 10.51 -8.09 30.46
CA GLU A 412 11.69 -8.61 31.17
C GLU A 412 13.02 -8.30 30.45
N TYR A 413 12.98 -8.12 29.12
CA TYR A 413 14.16 -7.91 28.28
C TYR A 413 14.30 -6.46 27.79
N ALA A 414 13.36 -5.57 28.16
CA ALA A 414 13.28 -4.21 27.66
C ALA A 414 14.62 -3.46 27.71
N GLN A 415 15.29 -3.52 28.86
CA GLN A 415 16.57 -2.84 29.07
C GLN A 415 17.71 -3.45 28.20
N GLU A 416 17.71 -4.77 28.01
CA GLU A 416 18.69 -5.41 27.12
C GLU A 416 18.47 -5.00 25.67
N LEU A 417 17.22 -5.04 25.18
CA LEU A 417 16.87 -4.66 23.81
C LEU A 417 17.21 -3.20 23.55
N GLU A 418 16.89 -2.31 24.49
CA GLU A 418 17.22 -0.89 24.39
C GLU A 418 18.73 -0.65 24.33
N ASN A 419 19.51 -1.36 25.16
CA ASN A 419 20.96 -1.27 25.14
C ASN A 419 21.58 -1.75 23.84
N ILE A 420 21.02 -2.81 23.22
CA ILE A 420 21.45 -3.28 21.89
C ILE A 420 21.19 -2.20 20.84
N ILE A 421 20.01 -1.58 20.84
CA ILE A 421 19.63 -0.52 19.91
C ILE A 421 20.52 0.72 20.10
N ARG A 422 20.74 1.16 21.36
CA ARG A 422 21.57 2.34 21.67
C ARG A 422 23.05 2.12 21.36
N GLY A 423 23.55 0.90 21.46
CA GLY A 423 24.94 0.53 21.15
C GLY A 423 25.28 0.55 19.65
N ARG A 424 24.32 0.84 18.77
CA ARG A 424 24.54 0.96 17.33
C ARG A 424 24.67 2.43 16.91
N CYS A 425 25.82 2.76 16.34
CA CYS A 425 26.15 4.10 15.84
C CYS A 425 26.44 4.03 14.35
#